data_e89e248f403075ba815aa00abe925b8d
#
_entry.id   e89e248f403075ba815aa00abe925b8d
#
_cell.length_a   1.000
_cell.length_b   1.000
_cell.length_c   1.000
_cell.angle_alpha   90.00
_cell.angle_beta   90.00
_cell.angle_gamma   90.00
#
_symmetry.space_group_name_H-M   'P 1'
#
loop_
_entity.id
_entity.type
_entity.pdbx_description
1 polymer ?
#
loop_
_entity_poly.entity_id
_entity_poly.type
_entity_poly.pdbx_seq_one_letter_code
_entity_poly.pdbx_strand_id
1 'polypeptide(L)'
;MKKLKRIKKYNFLLVVLIILSSCKESKKDEATSRVNELPYYDEESFTPKWIDTNSEELRSFHKISDFNLTNQNGEAITQETFKDKIYVTDFFFTTCPGICPVMTKNMNLVQEAFKDDDEILLLSHSVTPSKDSVPQLKKYALEKNISNKWHLVTGNKKEIYDLGRNFYFVENDLGEPKGIDDFLHTENFILIDKNKHIRGIYNGLNKNSVKQLIIDIKTLKNN
;
A
#
# COMPACT_ATOMS: atom_id res chain seq x y z
N MET A 1 61.39 -23.68 -34.57
CA MET A 1 59.89 -23.97 -34.60
C MET A 1 59.20 -24.11 -33.20
N LYS A 2 59.92 -24.46 -32.14
CA LYS A 2 59.27 -24.61 -30.77
C LYS A 2 58.93 -23.30 -30.10
N LYS A 3 59.59 -22.17 -30.32
CA LYS A 3 59.29 -20.85 -29.69
C LYS A 3 58.01 -20.21 -30.22
N LEU A 4 57.66 -20.35 -31.49
CA LEU A 4 56.43 -19.75 -32.05
C LEU A 4 55.12 -20.43 -31.53
N LYS A 5 55.17 -21.74 -31.27
CA LYS A 5 54.00 -22.46 -30.73
C LYS A 5 53.67 -22.05 -29.27
N ARG A 6 54.70 -21.62 -28.51
CA ARG A 6 54.52 -21.21 -27.10
C ARG A 6 53.87 -19.83 -27.00
N ILE A 7 54.20 -18.90 -27.88
CA ILE A 7 53.59 -17.56 -27.90
C ILE A 7 52.12 -17.61 -28.31
N LYS A 8 51.72 -18.44 -29.28
CA LYS A 8 50.32 -18.62 -29.66
C LYS A 8 49.45 -19.17 -28.51
N LYS A 9 50.03 -20.04 -27.66
CA LYS A 9 49.30 -20.63 -26.53
C LYS A 9 49.04 -19.61 -25.40
N TYR A 10 49.98 -18.69 -25.14
CA TYR A 10 49.82 -17.61 -24.16
C TYR A 10 48.85 -16.54 -24.65
N ASN A 11 48.88 -16.17 -25.92
CA ASN A 11 47.90 -15.20 -26.47
C ASN A 11 46.48 -15.76 -26.47
N PHE A 12 46.30 -17.07 -26.71
CA PHE A 12 44.98 -17.69 -26.61
C PHE A 12 44.48 -17.72 -25.17
N LEU A 13 45.33 -17.98 -24.17
CA LEU A 13 44.99 -17.96 -22.75
C LEU A 13 44.65 -16.55 -22.28
N LEU A 14 45.34 -15.52 -22.76
CA LEU A 14 45.10 -14.11 -22.42
C LEU A 14 43.77 -13.62 -23.01
N VAL A 15 43.41 -14.03 -24.21
CA VAL A 15 42.12 -13.70 -24.86
C VAL A 15 40.96 -14.38 -24.12
N VAL A 16 41.12 -15.61 -23.65
CA VAL A 16 40.08 -16.31 -22.85
C VAL A 16 39.92 -15.67 -21.50
N LEU A 17 40.97 -15.14 -20.85
CA LEU A 17 40.88 -14.45 -19.57
C LEU A 17 40.13 -13.10 -19.67
N ILE A 18 40.25 -12.39 -20.80
CA ILE A 18 39.54 -11.11 -21.01
C ILE A 18 38.06 -11.31 -21.25
N ILE A 19 37.63 -12.44 -21.78
CA ILE A 19 36.19 -12.74 -22.02
C ILE A 19 35.46 -13.07 -20.71
N LEU A 20 36.17 -13.56 -19.68
CA LEU A 20 35.58 -13.91 -18.39
C LEU A 20 35.37 -12.70 -17.46
N SER A 21 35.92 -11.53 -17.75
CA SER A 21 35.77 -10.32 -16.94
C SER A 21 34.63 -9.39 -17.39
N SER A 22 33.80 -9.79 -18.36
CA SER A 22 32.69 -9.00 -18.89
C SER A 22 31.30 -9.41 -18.34
N CYS A 23 31.23 -10.03 -17.15
CA CYS A 23 30.00 -10.02 -16.39
C CYS A 23 29.88 -8.66 -15.69
N LYS A 24 29.43 -7.62 -16.39
CA LYS A 24 28.74 -6.50 -15.76
C LYS A 24 27.50 -7.10 -15.09
N GLU A 25 27.46 -7.10 -13.76
CA GLU A 25 26.20 -7.18 -13.05
C GLU A 25 25.28 -6.12 -13.65
N SER A 26 24.25 -6.56 -14.36
CA SER A 26 23.17 -5.66 -14.73
C SER A 26 22.60 -5.18 -13.40
N LYS A 27 22.78 -3.90 -13.07
CA LYS A 27 21.95 -3.26 -12.05
C LYS A 27 20.53 -3.66 -12.43
N LYS A 28 19.85 -4.41 -11.57
CA LYS A 28 18.40 -4.59 -11.66
C LYS A 28 17.87 -3.17 -11.75
N ASP A 29 17.31 -2.78 -12.89
CA ASP A 29 16.59 -1.53 -13.01
C ASP A 29 15.52 -1.56 -11.92
N GLU A 30 15.66 -0.72 -10.90
CA GLU A 30 14.62 -0.55 -9.90
C GLU A 30 13.38 -0.10 -10.67
N ALA A 31 12.30 -0.86 -10.53
CA ALA A 31 11.05 -0.49 -11.16
C ALA A 31 10.66 0.92 -10.66
N THR A 32 10.46 1.85 -11.60
CA THR A 32 10.05 3.22 -11.32
C THR A 32 8.54 3.36 -11.52
N SER A 33 7.93 4.36 -10.87
CA SER A 33 6.52 4.69 -11.11
C SER A 33 6.31 5.05 -12.59
N ARG A 34 5.09 4.80 -13.07
CA ARG A 34 4.67 5.15 -14.44
C ARG A 34 4.56 6.67 -14.65
N VAL A 35 4.50 7.42 -13.54
CA VAL A 35 4.34 8.88 -13.51
C VAL A 35 5.34 9.48 -12.54
N ASN A 36 5.77 10.72 -12.80
CA ASN A 36 6.69 11.45 -11.92
C ASN A 36 5.99 11.93 -10.65
N GLU A 37 4.71 12.26 -10.77
CA GLU A 37 3.85 12.70 -9.68
C GLU A 37 2.56 11.89 -9.68
N LEU A 38 2.10 11.47 -8.50
CA LEU A 38 0.84 10.76 -8.37
C LEU A 38 -0.33 11.74 -8.41
N PRO A 39 -1.46 11.37 -9.04
CA PRO A 39 -2.67 12.17 -9.05
C PRO A 39 -3.32 12.24 -7.67
N TYR A 40 -4.34 13.09 -7.57
CA TYR A 40 -5.25 13.20 -6.44
C TYR A 40 -6.62 12.64 -6.83
N TYR A 41 -7.40 12.21 -5.82
CA TYR A 41 -8.75 11.66 -6.00
C TYR A 41 -9.69 12.26 -4.95
N ASP A 42 -10.91 12.62 -5.34
CA ASP A 42 -11.91 13.26 -4.49
C ASP A 42 -13.33 12.72 -4.67
N GLU A 43 -13.48 11.66 -5.45
CA GLU A 43 -14.80 11.11 -5.77
C GLU A 43 -14.74 9.59 -6.05
N GLU A 44 -15.90 8.95 -5.97
CA GLU A 44 -16.08 7.50 -6.12
C GLU A 44 -15.78 6.97 -7.53
N SER A 45 -15.80 7.84 -8.54
CA SER A 45 -15.43 7.47 -9.91
C SER A 45 -13.94 7.18 -10.07
N PHE A 46 -13.14 7.54 -9.07
CA PHE A 46 -11.67 7.46 -9.11
C PHE A 46 -11.07 8.15 -10.34
N THR A 47 -11.66 9.25 -10.78
CA THR A 47 -11.10 10.07 -11.85
C THR A 47 -9.83 10.77 -11.36
N PRO A 48 -8.65 10.50 -11.94
CA PRO A 48 -7.40 11.09 -11.48
C PRO A 48 -7.34 12.59 -11.82
N LYS A 49 -6.92 13.41 -10.84
CA LYS A 49 -6.73 14.84 -10.97
C LYS A 49 -5.27 15.22 -10.71
N TRP A 50 -4.63 15.93 -11.63
CA TRP A 50 -3.29 16.47 -11.45
C TRP A 50 -3.40 17.94 -11.05
N ILE A 51 -3.08 18.21 -9.78
CA ILE A 51 -3.27 19.51 -9.14
C ILE A 51 -1.90 20.01 -8.68
N ASP A 52 -1.59 21.28 -8.93
CA ASP A 52 -0.37 21.90 -8.41
C ASP A 52 -0.39 21.89 -6.87
N THR A 53 0.69 21.37 -6.27
CA THR A 53 0.85 21.24 -4.82
C THR A 53 0.75 22.55 -4.05
N ASN A 54 0.99 23.69 -4.71
CA ASN A 54 0.90 25.04 -4.15
C ASN A 54 -0.42 25.76 -4.43
N SER A 55 -1.35 25.11 -5.12
CA SER A 55 -2.62 25.74 -5.52
C SER A 55 -3.59 25.94 -4.36
N GLU A 56 -4.47 26.94 -4.45
CA GLU A 56 -5.62 27.11 -3.55
C GLU A 56 -6.60 25.95 -3.68
N GLU A 57 -6.70 25.36 -4.88
CA GLU A 57 -7.54 24.19 -5.14
C GLU A 57 -7.18 23.04 -4.23
N LEU A 58 -5.88 22.73 -4.07
CA LEU A 58 -5.43 21.64 -3.22
C LEU A 58 -5.70 21.89 -1.72
N ARG A 59 -5.71 23.14 -1.27
CA ARG A 59 -6.01 23.47 0.14
C ARG A 59 -7.41 23.07 0.54
N SER A 60 -8.38 23.24 -0.37
CA SER A 60 -9.80 22.87 -0.18
C SER A 60 -10.16 21.48 -0.71
N PHE A 61 -9.16 20.76 -1.27
CA PHE A 61 -9.38 19.45 -1.86
C PHE A 61 -9.77 18.41 -0.80
N HIS A 62 -10.45 17.35 -1.25
CA HIS A 62 -10.91 16.26 -0.39
C HIS A 62 -9.78 15.68 0.48
N LYS A 63 -10.07 15.48 1.76
CA LYS A 63 -9.19 14.87 2.76
C LYS A 63 -9.92 13.82 3.56
N ILE A 64 -9.18 12.81 3.99
CA ILE A 64 -9.71 11.84 4.94
C ILE A 64 -10.08 12.53 6.24
N SER A 65 -11.29 12.29 6.72
CA SER A 65 -11.82 12.84 7.97
C SER A 65 -11.06 12.31 9.19
N ASP A 66 -11.15 13.05 10.28
CA ASP A 66 -10.67 12.57 11.58
C ASP A 66 -11.53 11.39 12.07
N PHE A 67 -10.90 10.46 12.76
CA PHE A 67 -11.53 9.27 13.33
C PHE A 67 -10.88 8.90 14.66
N ASN A 68 -11.61 8.07 15.46
CA ASN A 68 -11.10 7.53 16.72
C ASN A 68 -11.53 6.07 16.86
N LEU A 69 -10.64 5.17 16.47
CA LEU A 69 -10.86 3.73 16.46
C LEU A 69 -9.88 3.03 17.40
N THR A 70 -10.10 1.75 17.69
CA THR A 70 -9.25 0.97 18.58
C THR A 70 -8.52 -0.14 17.79
N ASN A 71 -7.21 -0.26 17.96
CA ASN A 71 -6.45 -1.29 17.26
C ASN A 71 -6.44 -2.63 17.99
N GLN A 72 -5.75 -3.61 17.40
CA GLN A 72 -5.56 -4.97 17.92
C GLN A 72 -4.82 -5.05 19.28
N ASN A 73 -4.21 -3.96 19.73
CA ASN A 73 -3.54 -3.87 21.03
C ASN A 73 -4.38 -3.15 22.09
N GLY A 74 -5.59 -2.66 21.73
CA GLY A 74 -6.43 -1.84 22.59
C GLY A 74 -6.03 -0.37 22.65
N GLU A 75 -5.18 0.08 21.72
CA GLU A 75 -4.70 1.46 21.63
C GLU A 75 -5.65 2.29 20.76
N ALA A 76 -5.87 3.55 21.14
CA ALA A 76 -6.62 4.51 20.33
C ALA A 76 -5.80 4.89 19.09
N ILE A 77 -6.40 4.75 17.92
CA ILE A 77 -5.83 5.11 16.61
C ILE A 77 -6.66 6.24 16.03
N THR A 78 -6.00 7.34 15.75
CA THR A 78 -6.61 8.56 15.23
C THR A 78 -5.80 9.07 14.04
N GLN A 79 -6.24 10.15 13.39
CA GLN A 79 -5.45 10.81 12.36
C GLN A 79 -4.08 11.30 12.86
N GLU A 80 -3.94 11.61 14.16
CA GLU A 80 -2.65 12.01 14.74
C GLU A 80 -1.63 10.85 14.72
N THR A 81 -2.08 9.59 14.75
CA THR A 81 -1.22 8.39 14.55
C THR A 81 -0.52 8.43 13.19
N PHE A 82 -1.18 9.02 12.19
CA PHE A 82 -0.69 9.11 10.81
C PHE A 82 -0.12 10.47 10.42
N LYS A 83 0.09 11.35 11.41
CA LYS A 83 0.69 12.66 11.16
C LYS A 83 2.09 12.50 10.55
N ASP A 84 2.35 13.22 9.47
CA ASP A 84 3.61 13.15 8.71
C ASP A 84 3.94 11.74 8.18
N LYS A 85 2.95 10.86 8.06
CA LYS A 85 3.08 9.51 7.53
C LYS A 85 2.32 9.35 6.21
N ILE A 86 2.83 8.47 5.37
CA ILE A 86 2.10 7.90 4.25
C ILE A 86 1.49 6.60 4.74
N TYR A 87 0.24 6.32 4.42
CA TYR A 87 -0.34 5.04 4.80
C TYR A 87 -1.17 4.41 3.69
N VAL A 88 -1.26 3.08 3.77
CA VAL A 88 -2.15 2.29 2.91
C VAL A 88 -3.27 1.75 3.77
N THR A 89 -4.50 1.89 3.30
CA THR A 89 -5.67 1.38 4.01
C THR A 89 -6.48 0.41 3.19
N ASP A 90 -7.16 -0.52 3.88
CA ASP A 90 -8.18 -1.41 3.33
C ASP A 90 -9.31 -1.67 4.32
N PHE A 91 -10.33 -2.39 3.85
CA PHE A 91 -11.49 -2.80 4.65
C PHE A 91 -11.61 -4.32 4.62
N PHE A 92 -11.73 -4.93 5.79
CA PHE A 92 -11.67 -6.39 5.95
C PHE A 92 -12.56 -6.89 7.09
N PHE A 93 -12.63 -8.20 7.28
CA PHE A 93 -13.10 -8.82 8.52
C PHE A 93 -12.40 -10.16 8.74
N THR A 94 -12.19 -10.52 10.02
CA THR A 94 -11.33 -11.65 10.40
C THR A 94 -11.87 -13.01 9.96
N THR A 95 -13.18 -13.14 9.81
CA THR A 95 -13.88 -14.39 9.46
C THR A 95 -14.25 -14.49 7.99
N CYS A 96 -13.72 -13.63 7.13
CA CYS A 96 -13.99 -13.65 5.69
C CYS A 96 -13.47 -14.95 5.05
N PRO A 97 -14.36 -15.76 4.41
CA PRO A 97 -13.92 -16.97 3.73
C PRO A 97 -13.43 -16.73 2.30
N GLY A 98 -13.58 -15.51 1.79
CA GLY A 98 -13.36 -15.15 0.39
C GLY A 98 -12.05 -14.40 0.15
N ILE A 99 -12.17 -13.10 -0.13
CA ILE A 99 -11.06 -12.27 -0.63
C ILE A 99 -10.06 -11.81 0.43
N CYS A 100 -10.49 -11.58 1.69
CA CYS A 100 -9.64 -11.01 2.73
C CYS A 100 -8.34 -11.79 2.99
N PRO A 101 -8.30 -13.15 2.97
CA PRO A 101 -7.05 -13.86 3.13
C PRO A 101 -6.02 -13.54 2.02
N VAL A 102 -6.48 -13.32 0.80
CA VAL A 102 -5.61 -12.93 -0.33
C VAL A 102 -5.15 -11.49 -0.17
N MET A 103 -6.05 -10.57 0.20
CA MET A 103 -5.73 -9.18 0.47
C MET A 103 -4.70 -9.06 1.60
N THR A 104 -4.94 -9.72 2.74
CA THR A 104 -3.98 -9.71 3.86
C THR A 104 -2.60 -10.23 3.44
N LYS A 105 -2.54 -11.32 2.66
CA LYS A 105 -1.27 -11.82 2.10
C LYS A 105 -0.58 -10.79 1.21
N ASN A 106 -1.33 -10.05 0.42
CA ASN A 106 -0.80 -9.03 -0.48
C ASN A 106 -0.41 -7.76 0.27
N MET A 107 -1.15 -7.36 1.32
CA MET A 107 -0.76 -6.26 2.21
C MET A 107 0.53 -6.59 2.99
N ASN A 108 0.77 -7.85 3.33
CA ASN A 108 2.05 -8.28 3.89
C ASN A 108 3.24 -8.01 2.94
N LEU A 109 3.05 -7.99 1.61
CA LEU A 109 4.11 -7.59 0.68
C LEU A 109 4.47 -6.11 0.85
N VAL A 110 3.47 -5.27 1.11
CA VAL A 110 3.68 -3.84 1.41
C VAL A 110 4.39 -3.71 2.76
N GLN A 111 3.93 -4.41 3.79
CA GLN A 111 4.55 -4.44 5.11
C GLN A 111 6.05 -4.78 5.02
N GLU A 112 6.41 -5.86 4.32
CA GLU A 112 7.79 -6.29 4.15
C GLU A 112 8.64 -5.31 3.36
N ALA A 113 8.06 -4.67 2.33
CA ALA A 113 8.76 -3.69 1.50
C ALA A 113 9.18 -2.44 2.30
N PHE A 114 8.46 -2.12 3.37
CA PHE A 114 8.67 -0.92 4.19
C PHE A 114 8.88 -1.22 5.68
N LYS A 115 9.30 -2.44 6.04
CA LYS A 115 9.45 -2.86 7.44
C LYS A 115 10.38 -1.97 8.25
N ASP A 116 11.43 -1.44 7.64
CA ASP A 116 12.45 -0.61 8.27
C ASP A 116 12.20 0.91 8.01
N ASP A 117 11.04 1.29 7.46
CA ASP A 117 10.70 2.65 7.09
C ASP A 117 9.54 3.19 7.95
N ASP A 118 9.86 3.97 8.97
CA ASP A 118 8.88 4.48 9.95
C ASP A 118 7.93 5.56 9.42
N GLU A 119 8.13 6.05 8.18
CA GLU A 119 7.20 6.98 7.56
C GLU A 119 6.00 6.28 6.90
N ILE A 120 6.06 4.94 6.74
CA ILE A 120 5.01 4.16 6.09
C ILE A 120 4.27 3.31 7.12
N LEU A 121 2.95 3.47 7.19
CA LEU A 121 2.06 2.72 8.06
C LEU A 121 0.97 2.00 7.24
N LEU A 122 0.34 1.00 7.86
CA LEU A 122 -0.78 0.27 7.28
C LEU A 122 -1.98 0.33 8.24
N LEU A 123 -3.19 0.42 7.67
CA LEU A 123 -4.43 0.55 8.42
C LEU A 123 -5.50 -0.34 7.79
N SER A 124 -6.07 -1.25 8.56
CA SER A 124 -7.17 -2.09 8.09
C SER A 124 -8.40 -1.91 8.99
N HIS A 125 -9.51 -1.50 8.39
CA HIS A 125 -10.76 -1.23 9.09
C HIS A 125 -11.63 -2.50 9.10
N SER A 126 -12.04 -2.96 10.28
CA SER A 126 -13.00 -4.06 10.35
C SER A 126 -14.40 -3.58 9.99
N VAL A 127 -15.00 -4.22 8.97
CA VAL A 127 -16.40 -3.96 8.58
C VAL A 127 -17.42 -4.76 9.42
N THR A 128 -16.94 -5.62 10.32
CA THR A 128 -17.77 -6.38 11.28
C THR A 128 -17.34 -6.12 12.74
N PRO A 129 -17.33 -4.86 13.23
CA PRO A 129 -16.74 -4.52 14.51
C PRO A 129 -17.44 -5.21 15.69
N SER A 130 -18.69 -5.64 15.54
CA SER A 130 -19.40 -6.45 16.57
C SER A 130 -18.83 -7.86 16.74
N LYS A 131 -18.15 -8.40 15.72
CA LYS A 131 -17.48 -9.71 15.73
C LYS A 131 -15.96 -9.58 15.92
N ASP A 132 -15.39 -8.55 15.34
CA ASP A 132 -13.94 -8.30 15.36
C ASP A 132 -13.58 -7.44 16.59
N SER A 133 -13.71 -8.03 17.77
CA SER A 133 -13.24 -7.43 19.03
C SER A 133 -11.71 -7.30 19.07
N VAL A 134 -11.18 -6.47 19.97
CA VAL A 134 -9.72 -6.32 20.17
C VAL A 134 -9.01 -7.67 20.35
N PRO A 135 -9.47 -8.61 21.18
CA PRO A 135 -8.87 -9.94 21.28
C PRO A 135 -8.92 -10.73 19.97
N GLN A 136 -10.01 -10.61 19.19
CA GLN A 136 -10.14 -11.29 17.91
C GLN A 136 -9.16 -10.71 16.88
N LEU A 137 -9.04 -9.38 16.81
CA LEU A 137 -8.05 -8.70 15.97
C LEU A 137 -6.61 -9.06 16.39
N LYS A 138 -6.33 -9.16 17.69
CA LYS A 138 -5.02 -9.57 18.20
C LYS A 138 -4.66 -10.99 17.77
N LYS A 139 -5.60 -11.92 17.89
CA LYS A 139 -5.43 -13.29 17.41
C LYS A 139 -5.13 -13.33 15.92
N TYR A 140 -5.93 -12.61 15.12
CA TYR A 140 -5.73 -12.52 13.68
C TYR A 140 -4.36 -11.92 13.32
N ALA A 141 -3.94 -10.86 14.00
CA ALA A 141 -2.63 -10.24 13.79
C ALA A 141 -1.48 -11.23 14.01
N LEU A 142 -1.54 -12.04 15.07
CA LEU A 142 -0.55 -13.08 15.36
C LEU A 142 -0.55 -14.17 14.27
N GLU A 143 -1.70 -14.66 13.88
CA GLU A 143 -1.85 -15.70 12.83
C GLU A 143 -1.36 -15.24 11.44
N LYS A 144 -1.45 -13.94 11.16
CA LYS A 144 -1.09 -13.35 9.86
C LYS A 144 0.27 -12.65 9.85
N ASN A 145 1.04 -12.70 10.96
CA ASN A 145 2.33 -12.02 11.10
C ASN A 145 2.26 -10.51 10.85
N ILE A 146 1.24 -9.87 11.41
CA ILE A 146 1.02 -8.43 11.32
C ILE A 146 1.89 -7.72 12.34
N SER A 147 2.73 -6.79 11.89
CA SER A 147 3.66 -6.02 12.71
C SER A 147 2.98 -4.83 13.40
N ASN A 148 3.71 -4.14 14.28
CA ASN A 148 3.23 -2.94 14.97
C ASN A 148 3.00 -1.74 14.03
N LYS A 149 3.49 -1.79 12.80
CA LYS A 149 3.27 -0.75 11.77
C LYS A 149 1.95 -0.91 11.04
N TRP A 150 1.25 -1.99 11.30
CA TRP A 150 -0.03 -2.28 10.68
C TRP A 150 -1.12 -2.37 11.76
N HIS A 151 -1.97 -1.35 11.80
CA HIS A 151 -3.09 -1.26 12.72
C HIS A 151 -4.34 -1.92 12.12
N LEU A 152 -4.83 -2.96 12.78
CA LEU A 152 -6.15 -3.52 12.52
C LEU A 152 -7.13 -2.84 13.47
N VAL A 153 -8.09 -2.08 12.95
CA VAL A 153 -8.96 -1.26 13.82
C VAL A 153 -10.39 -1.73 13.82
N THR A 154 -11.02 -1.57 14.98
CA THR A 154 -12.43 -1.79 15.25
C THR A 154 -13.01 -0.60 16.01
N GLY A 155 -14.33 -0.46 16.05
CA GLY A 155 -14.98 0.66 16.73
C GLY A 155 -16.46 0.79 16.40
N ASN A 156 -16.93 2.02 16.31
CA ASN A 156 -18.31 2.29 15.92
C ASN A 156 -18.55 1.92 14.45
N LYS A 157 -19.54 1.06 14.19
CA LYS A 157 -19.88 0.61 12.82
C LYS A 157 -20.18 1.79 11.90
N LYS A 158 -20.97 2.75 12.38
CA LYS A 158 -21.36 3.92 11.57
C LYS A 158 -20.14 4.74 11.17
N GLU A 159 -19.21 5.00 12.10
CA GLU A 159 -17.98 5.73 11.83
C GLU A 159 -17.12 5.02 10.76
N ILE A 160 -16.93 3.70 10.90
CA ILE A 160 -16.15 2.89 9.94
C ILE A 160 -16.79 2.92 8.55
N TYR A 161 -18.12 2.80 8.46
CA TYR A 161 -18.84 2.81 7.20
C TYR A 161 -18.88 4.20 6.56
N ASP A 162 -19.02 5.27 7.37
CA ASP A 162 -18.92 6.65 6.89
C ASP A 162 -17.52 6.93 6.32
N LEU A 163 -16.46 6.51 7.02
CA LEU A 163 -15.08 6.61 6.51
C LEU A 163 -14.94 5.91 5.17
N GLY A 164 -15.39 4.65 5.09
CA GLY A 164 -15.26 3.86 3.87
C GLY A 164 -15.99 4.48 2.68
N ARG A 165 -17.23 4.91 2.86
CA ARG A 165 -18.09 5.40 1.78
C ARG A 165 -17.80 6.84 1.40
N ASN A 166 -17.73 7.73 2.40
CA ASN A 166 -17.75 9.16 2.17
C ASN A 166 -16.32 9.78 2.13
N PHE A 167 -15.33 9.07 2.62
CA PHE A 167 -13.96 9.61 2.70
C PHE A 167 -12.92 8.78 1.95
N TYR A 168 -13.01 7.45 1.98
CA TYR A 168 -12.11 6.58 1.22
C TYR A 168 -12.70 6.13 -0.12
N PHE A 169 -13.99 6.35 -0.36
CA PHE A 169 -14.71 6.00 -1.58
C PHE A 169 -14.54 4.52 -2.00
N VAL A 170 -14.54 3.61 -1.01
CA VAL A 170 -14.19 2.19 -1.26
C VAL A 170 -15.30 1.37 -1.90
N GLU A 171 -16.53 1.87 -1.95
CA GLU A 171 -17.64 1.26 -2.67
C GLU A 171 -17.95 2.09 -3.93
N ASN A 172 -18.20 1.41 -5.05
CA ASN A 172 -18.70 2.09 -6.23
C ASN A 172 -20.10 2.65 -5.94
N ASP A 173 -20.30 3.94 -6.23
CA ASP A 173 -21.63 4.51 -6.26
C ASP A 173 -22.39 3.95 -7.48
N LEU A 174 -23.34 3.07 -7.23
CA LEU A 174 -24.26 2.55 -8.24
C LEU A 174 -25.50 3.44 -8.38
N GLY A 175 -25.50 4.66 -7.78
CA GLY A 175 -26.63 5.58 -7.77
C GLY A 175 -27.74 5.17 -6.81
N GLU A 176 -27.54 4.15 -5.97
CA GLU A 176 -28.51 3.74 -4.97
C GLU A 176 -28.04 4.12 -3.56
N PRO A 177 -28.90 4.74 -2.74
CA PRO A 177 -28.57 5.06 -1.35
C PRO A 177 -28.29 3.78 -0.55
N LYS A 178 -27.10 3.69 0.06
CA LYS A 178 -26.71 2.56 0.91
C LYS A 178 -26.94 2.89 2.38
N GLY A 179 -27.68 2.02 3.07
CA GLY A 179 -27.92 2.12 4.51
C GLY A 179 -26.77 1.58 5.35
N ILE A 180 -26.83 1.81 6.66
CA ILE A 180 -25.86 1.29 7.63
C ILE A 180 -25.82 -0.24 7.67
N ASP A 181 -26.87 -0.91 7.25
CA ASP A 181 -27.00 -2.37 7.25
C ASP A 181 -26.49 -3.00 5.94
N ASP A 182 -26.33 -2.21 4.88
CA ASP A 182 -25.74 -2.67 3.65
C ASP A 182 -24.26 -2.95 3.86
N PHE A 183 -23.84 -4.18 3.60
CA PHE A 183 -22.51 -4.65 3.92
C PHE A 183 -21.46 -3.98 3.06
N LEU A 184 -20.52 -3.27 3.69
CA LEU A 184 -19.40 -2.65 2.99
C LEU A 184 -18.36 -3.73 2.65
N HIS A 185 -18.00 -3.83 1.37
CA HIS A 185 -16.95 -4.73 0.90
C HIS A 185 -16.23 -4.12 -0.31
N THR A 186 -14.93 -4.34 -0.37
CA THR A 186 -14.06 -3.86 -1.44
C THR A 186 -12.81 -4.71 -1.52
N GLU A 187 -12.20 -4.79 -2.70
CA GLU A 187 -10.86 -5.35 -2.89
C GLU A 187 -9.77 -4.27 -3.00
N ASN A 188 -10.10 -3.01 -2.80
CA ASN A 188 -9.19 -1.90 -3.02
C ASN A 188 -8.27 -1.64 -1.82
N PHE A 189 -6.99 -1.38 -2.12
CA PHE A 189 -6.03 -0.71 -1.26
C PHE A 189 -5.96 0.76 -1.65
N ILE A 190 -6.09 1.64 -0.69
CA ILE A 190 -6.08 3.09 -0.89
C ILE A 190 -4.79 3.67 -0.32
N LEU A 191 -4.04 4.40 -1.15
CA LEU A 191 -2.81 5.09 -0.75
C LEU A 191 -3.12 6.53 -0.33
N ILE A 192 -2.69 6.90 0.88
CA ILE A 192 -2.93 8.21 1.48
C ILE A 192 -1.59 8.90 1.76
N ASP A 193 -1.49 10.19 1.41
CA ASP A 193 -0.32 11.00 1.67
C ASP A 193 -0.30 11.63 3.09
N LYS A 194 0.80 12.32 3.40
CA LYS A 194 1.03 13.03 4.68
C LYS A 194 0.00 14.14 4.94
N ASN A 195 -0.69 14.61 3.90
CA ASN A 195 -1.71 15.66 3.96
C ASN A 195 -3.13 15.12 3.98
N LYS A 196 -3.32 13.80 4.13
CA LYS A 196 -4.59 13.08 4.15
C LYS A 196 -5.30 13.00 2.79
N HIS A 197 -4.61 13.21 1.66
CA HIS A 197 -5.20 13.08 0.33
C HIS A 197 -5.06 11.66 -0.21
N ILE A 198 -6.05 11.20 -0.96
CA ILE A 198 -5.98 9.95 -1.71
C ILE A 198 -5.07 10.15 -2.93
N ARG A 199 -4.01 9.32 -3.03
CA ARG A 199 -3.00 9.40 -4.07
C ARG A 199 -2.95 8.17 -4.97
N GLY A 200 -3.75 7.16 -4.68
CA GLY A 200 -3.86 5.97 -5.51
C GLY A 200 -4.84 4.94 -4.99
N ILE A 201 -5.40 4.17 -5.91
CA ILE A 201 -6.32 3.06 -5.64
C ILE A 201 -5.78 1.83 -6.38
N TYR A 202 -5.67 0.71 -5.68
CA TYR A 202 -5.00 -0.49 -6.18
C TYR A 202 -5.84 -1.72 -5.87
N ASN A 203 -6.03 -2.60 -6.84
CA ASN A 203 -6.70 -3.87 -6.58
C ASN A 203 -5.83 -4.77 -5.70
N GLY A 204 -6.24 -4.99 -4.45
CA GLY A 204 -5.55 -5.79 -3.44
C GLY A 204 -5.48 -7.28 -3.74
N LEU A 205 -6.28 -7.79 -4.67
CA LEU A 205 -6.22 -9.19 -5.12
C LEU A 205 -5.16 -9.39 -6.20
N ASN A 206 -4.76 -8.32 -6.90
CA ASN A 206 -3.81 -8.37 -8.00
C ASN A 206 -2.39 -8.03 -7.56
N LYS A 207 -1.49 -9.01 -7.55
CA LYS A 207 -0.09 -8.83 -7.15
C LYS A 207 0.65 -7.76 -7.97
N ASN A 208 0.33 -7.56 -9.24
CA ASN A 208 0.99 -6.54 -10.06
C ASN A 208 0.49 -5.13 -9.65
N SER A 209 -0.78 -4.99 -9.29
CA SER A 209 -1.31 -3.77 -8.71
C SER A 209 -0.63 -3.44 -7.37
N VAL A 210 -0.41 -4.44 -6.51
CA VAL A 210 0.29 -4.27 -5.23
C VAL A 210 1.78 -3.94 -5.44
N LYS A 211 2.45 -4.51 -6.44
CA LYS A 211 3.81 -4.09 -6.80
C LYS A 211 3.86 -2.63 -7.27
N GLN A 212 2.86 -2.20 -8.05
CA GLN A 212 2.76 -0.80 -8.46
C GLN A 212 2.53 0.11 -7.25
N LEU A 213 1.65 -0.26 -6.31
CA LEU A 213 1.47 0.45 -5.04
C LEU A 213 2.81 0.65 -4.30
N ILE A 214 3.64 -0.38 -4.18
CA ILE A 214 4.96 -0.29 -3.52
C ILE A 214 5.87 0.71 -4.25
N ILE A 215 5.85 0.73 -5.58
CA ILE A 215 6.62 1.68 -6.39
C ILE A 215 6.10 3.11 -6.18
N ASP A 216 4.78 3.28 -6.20
CA ASP A 216 4.14 4.58 -6.07
C ASP A 216 4.30 5.18 -4.67
N ILE A 217 4.33 4.36 -3.60
CA ILE A 217 4.72 4.80 -2.25
C ILE A 217 6.13 5.39 -2.26
N LYS A 218 7.10 4.74 -2.91
CA LYS A 218 8.47 5.25 -3.02
C LYS A 218 8.52 6.58 -3.78
N THR A 219 7.74 6.70 -4.86
CA THR A 219 7.62 7.95 -5.62
C THR A 219 7.02 9.06 -4.75
N LEU A 220 5.93 8.78 -4.04
CA LEU A 220 5.25 9.73 -3.16
C LEU A 220 6.14 10.20 -2.00
N LYS A 221 7.04 9.34 -1.52
CA LYS A 221 7.97 9.67 -0.45
C LYS A 221 9.09 10.62 -0.90
N ASN A 222 9.47 10.58 -2.18
CA ASN A 222 10.57 11.35 -2.74
C ASN A 222 10.14 12.73 -3.28
N ASN A 223 8.83 12.98 -3.30
CA ASN A 223 8.22 14.26 -3.71
C ASN A 223 7.74 15.05 -2.48
#